data_5a07af577c2afb76452cb7755616a179
#
_entry.id   5a07af577c2afb76452cb7755616a179
#
_cell.length_a   1.000
_cell.length_b   1.000
_cell.length_c   1.000
_cell.angle_alpha   90.00
_cell.angle_beta   90.00
_cell.angle_gamma   90.00
#
_symmetry.space_group_name_H-M   'P 1'
#
loop_
_entity.id
_entity.type
_entity.pdbx_description
1 polymer ?
#
loop_
_entity_poly.entity_id
_entity_poly.type
_entity_poly.pdbx_seq_one_letter_code
_entity_poly.pdbx_strand_id
1 'polypeptide(L)'
;MDPGSAGHGDDSPKEVYFRRWQELVKAQAAEARQGRVLGYAKLALAACTVIAAVMLLGHTELIEFLLAPVAIFIFLAVLHEKLIRRMGLRARAIRFYERGLARLDDRWAGSGERGERFLDPLHPYARDLDLFGKASLFELLCTARTRAGEETLAAWLLAAAPVEEALLRQAAIGDLRDRVSFREKLFSLAETVRLGVKPDALAAWGERKPLLAKRSTRIATTVLGLVWILSLVCWGVWGWGALAAAMSVLNLAWAHRLHARLDEAADAVEKATDDLALLAGVLSLLEEESFTSPKLKQMQAALKRDGIVPSAAIRKLARLVEYLDQRRNFLLRLIDLFTFWSAQLVFLTEGWQQEFGLQIRGWLEAVGELEALAALSGYAYEHPEDVFPEFIEPQAQEKAPLFDAEGLAHPLLPAGKAVRNDLKLGDGLQLIVLSGPNMAGKSTFIRSVGVNAVLAQCGAPVRAARLRLSPLKVAASICILDSLSGGVSRFYAEIHRVKLVSDLAQGPVPVLFLLDELLSGTNSHDRLAGTEFIVRNLLERKAIGMVSTHDLALTGIPEAMDGRAANCHFEDRLENGQLLFDYKLKPGIVQTSNALELMRSIGLGVDAVL
;
A
#
# COMPACT_ATOMS: atom_id res chain seq x y z
N MET A 1 -17.95 5.82 -29.08
CA MET A 1 -16.94 6.81 -29.49
C MET A 1 -16.33 7.37 -28.21
N ASP A 2 -15.12 6.96 -27.93
CA ASP A 2 -14.34 7.31 -26.73
C ASP A 2 -13.61 8.64 -26.98
N PRO A 3 -13.81 9.70 -26.15
CA PRO A 3 -13.16 10.99 -26.35
C PRO A 3 -11.74 11.05 -25.75
N GLY A 4 -11.03 9.92 -25.65
CA GLY A 4 -9.76 9.80 -24.94
C GLY A 4 -8.48 9.76 -25.79
N SER A 5 -8.54 9.93 -27.12
CA SER A 5 -7.35 9.83 -27.98
C SER A 5 -6.96 11.17 -28.64
N ALA A 6 -6.91 12.24 -27.87
CA ALA A 6 -6.41 13.51 -28.37
C ALA A 6 -5.14 13.93 -27.61
N GLY A 7 -3.99 13.85 -28.29
CA GLY A 7 -2.80 14.67 -28.04
C GLY A 7 -1.91 14.21 -26.90
N HIS A 8 -0.98 13.28 -27.14
CA HIS A 8 0.28 13.22 -26.40
C HIS A 8 1.15 14.40 -26.88
N GLY A 9 0.79 15.61 -26.43
CA GLY A 9 1.67 16.76 -26.42
C GLY A 9 2.53 16.72 -25.17
N ASP A 10 3.67 17.35 -25.23
CA ASP A 10 4.80 17.52 -24.30
C ASP A 10 4.45 18.00 -22.87
N ASP A 11 3.25 17.74 -22.37
CA ASP A 11 2.79 18.18 -21.04
C ASP A 11 3.51 17.39 -19.94
N SER A 12 4.17 18.09 -19.05
CA SER A 12 4.79 17.49 -17.86
C SER A 12 3.73 16.82 -16.96
N PRO A 13 4.07 15.77 -16.18
CA PRO A 13 3.15 15.13 -15.23
C PRO A 13 2.46 16.14 -14.30
N LYS A 14 3.19 17.20 -13.91
CA LYS A 14 2.68 18.28 -13.06
C LYS A 14 1.58 19.09 -13.76
N GLU A 15 1.74 19.41 -15.03
CA GLU A 15 0.74 20.16 -15.81
C GLU A 15 -0.52 19.34 -16.03
N VAL A 16 -0.38 18.05 -16.34
CA VAL A 16 -1.50 17.12 -16.48
C VAL A 16 -2.30 17.03 -15.17
N TYR A 17 -1.60 16.84 -14.05
CA TYR A 17 -2.25 16.76 -12.73
C TYR A 17 -2.93 18.07 -12.34
N PHE A 18 -2.27 19.20 -12.55
CA PHE A 18 -2.80 20.53 -12.22
C PHE A 18 -4.04 20.88 -13.04
N ARG A 19 -4.02 20.63 -14.34
CA ARG A 19 -5.16 20.85 -15.24
C ARG A 19 -6.37 20.01 -14.78
N ARG A 20 -6.16 18.73 -14.54
CA ARG A 20 -7.23 17.82 -14.12
C ARG A 20 -7.78 18.17 -12.75
N TRP A 21 -6.92 18.54 -11.82
CA TRP A 21 -7.31 19.05 -10.52
C TRP A 21 -8.21 20.30 -10.64
N GLN A 22 -7.85 21.28 -11.46
CA GLN A 22 -8.65 22.47 -11.68
C GLN A 22 -10.05 22.15 -12.24
N GLU A 23 -10.12 21.24 -13.22
CA GLU A 23 -11.41 20.80 -13.81
C GLU A 23 -12.31 20.18 -12.73
N LEU A 24 -11.77 19.30 -11.91
CA LEU A 24 -12.52 18.62 -10.85
C LEU A 24 -12.98 19.60 -9.76
N VAL A 25 -12.15 20.55 -9.35
CA VAL A 25 -12.51 21.58 -8.36
C VAL A 25 -13.64 22.47 -8.86
N LYS A 26 -13.56 22.93 -10.13
CA LYS A 26 -14.64 23.71 -10.75
C LYS A 26 -15.95 22.94 -10.81
N ALA A 27 -15.89 21.67 -11.21
CA ALA A 27 -17.07 20.82 -11.28
C ALA A 27 -17.66 20.53 -9.89
N GLN A 28 -16.84 20.31 -8.87
CA GLN A 28 -17.29 20.14 -7.49
C GLN A 28 -18.02 21.39 -6.96
N ALA A 29 -17.49 22.59 -7.25
CA ALA A 29 -18.14 23.84 -6.85
C ALA A 29 -19.54 24.01 -7.50
N ALA A 30 -19.69 23.60 -8.75
CA ALA A 30 -20.99 23.62 -9.44
C ALA A 30 -21.98 22.62 -8.80
N GLU A 31 -21.54 21.39 -8.54
CA GLU A 31 -22.37 20.37 -7.87
C GLU A 31 -22.76 20.79 -6.44
N ALA A 32 -21.86 21.43 -5.69
CA ALA A 32 -22.14 21.94 -4.37
C ALA A 32 -23.25 23.02 -4.39
N ARG A 33 -23.29 23.86 -5.44
CA ARG A 33 -24.40 24.83 -5.64
C ARG A 33 -25.73 24.09 -5.92
N GLN A 34 -25.72 23.10 -6.80
CA GLN A 34 -26.89 22.26 -7.09
C GLN A 34 -27.40 21.54 -5.84
N GLY A 35 -26.48 20.99 -5.03
CA GLY A 35 -26.83 20.31 -3.77
C GLY A 35 -27.51 21.23 -2.78
N ARG A 36 -27.06 22.49 -2.64
CA ARG A 36 -27.75 23.48 -1.80
C ARG A 36 -29.16 23.79 -2.30
N VAL A 37 -29.32 23.99 -3.60
CA VAL A 37 -30.66 24.27 -4.20
C VAL A 37 -31.60 23.09 -3.96
N LEU A 38 -31.15 21.85 -4.21
CA LEU A 38 -31.95 20.64 -3.95
C LEU A 38 -32.26 20.48 -2.46
N GLY A 39 -31.33 20.82 -1.59
CA GLY A 39 -31.53 20.81 -0.13
C GLY A 39 -32.63 21.78 0.31
N TYR A 40 -32.59 23.03 -0.16
CA TYR A 40 -33.62 24.03 0.13
C TYR A 40 -34.96 23.65 -0.48
N ALA A 41 -35.01 23.13 -1.72
CA ALA A 41 -36.24 22.66 -2.36
C ALA A 41 -36.92 21.53 -1.56
N LYS A 42 -36.15 20.55 -1.06
CA LYS A 42 -36.66 19.48 -0.19
C LYS A 42 -37.23 20.03 1.10
N LEU A 43 -36.52 20.96 1.74
CA LEU A 43 -36.95 21.55 3.00
C LEU A 43 -38.24 22.35 2.84
N ALA A 44 -38.34 23.17 1.79
CA ALA A 44 -39.54 23.92 1.46
C ALA A 44 -40.73 22.98 1.15
N LEU A 45 -40.51 21.93 0.34
CA LEU A 45 -41.55 20.95 0.02
C LEU A 45 -42.03 20.20 1.27
N ALA A 46 -41.12 19.79 2.15
CA ALA A 46 -41.47 19.13 3.41
C ALA A 46 -42.29 20.05 4.31
N ALA A 47 -41.90 21.33 4.46
CA ALA A 47 -42.65 22.31 5.23
C ALA A 47 -44.06 22.53 4.65
N CYS A 48 -44.20 22.71 3.32
CA CYS A 48 -45.48 22.84 2.65
C CYS A 48 -46.34 21.60 2.83
N THR A 49 -45.76 20.39 2.76
CA THR A 49 -46.49 19.13 2.94
C THR A 49 -47.02 18.99 4.37
N VAL A 50 -46.22 19.37 5.38
CA VAL A 50 -46.65 19.36 6.79
C VAL A 50 -47.79 20.36 7.02
N ILE A 51 -47.66 21.59 6.50
CA ILE A 51 -48.72 22.60 6.60
C ILE A 51 -50.01 22.11 5.94
N ALA A 52 -49.91 21.55 4.72
CA ALA A 52 -51.05 20.97 4.03
C ALA A 52 -51.70 19.82 4.82
N ALA A 53 -50.86 18.93 5.41
CA ALA A 53 -51.37 17.84 6.25
C ALA A 53 -52.11 18.35 7.49
N VAL A 54 -51.63 19.40 8.15
CA VAL A 54 -52.29 20.02 9.29
C VAL A 54 -53.60 20.69 8.88
N MET A 55 -53.64 21.37 7.71
CA MET A 55 -54.88 22.00 7.20
C MET A 55 -55.94 20.99 6.77
N LEU A 56 -55.53 19.79 6.35
CA LEU A 56 -56.42 18.70 5.98
C LEU A 56 -56.87 17.83 7.17
N LEU A 57 -56.43 18.13 8.40
CA LEU A 57 -56.90 17.48 9.61
C LEU A 57 -58.42 17.76 9.76
N GLY A 58 -59.25 16.75 9.51
CA GLY A 58 -60.72 16.84 9.49
C GLY A 58 -61.36 16.62 8.12
N HIS A 59 -60.60 16.58 7.04
CA HIS A 59 -61.09 16.32 5.68
C HIS A 59 -60.43 15.04 5.10
N THR A 60 -60.90 13.88 5.58
CA THR A 60 -60.29 12.58 5.24
C THR A 60 -60.31 12.25 3.75
N GLU A 61 -61.30 12.78 2.99
CA GLU A 61 -61.44 12.58 1.55
C GLU A 61 -60.30 13.24 0.72
N LEU A 62 -59.60 14.22 1.32
CA LEU A 62 -58.54 14.97 0.62
C LEU A 62 -57.12 14.50 0.97
N ILE A 63 -56.96 13.50 1.84
CA ILE A 63 -55.66 12.97 2.26
C ILE A 63 -54.87 12.39 1.07
N GLU A 64 -55.53 11.89 0.04
CA GLU A 64 -54.90 11.35 -1.17
C GLU A 64 -54.06 12.40 -1.90
N PHE A 65 -54.41 13.70 -1.82
CA PHE A 65 -53.59 14.76 -2.41
C PHE A 65 -52.20 14.92 -1.78
N LEU A 66 -51.96 14.40 -0.57
CA LEU A 66 -50.63 14.40 0.06
C LEU A 66 -49.69 13.38 -0.56
N LEU A 67 -50.18 12.39 -1.32
CA LEU A 67 -49.34 11.42 -2.00
C LEU A 67 -48.41 12.06 -3.04
N ALA A 68 -48.87 13.09 -3.76
CA ALA A 68 -48.10 13.77 -4.79
C ALA A 68 -46.87 14.51 -4.21
N PRO A 69 -46.99 15.40 -3.20
CA PRO A 69 -45.81 16.05 -2.61
C PRO A 69 -44.88 15.07 -1.91
N VAL A 70 -45.38 13.99 -1.31
CA VAL A 70 -44.54 12.93 -0.74
C VAL A 70 -43.74 12.22 -1.85
N ALA A 71 -44.38 11.87 -2.97
CA ALA A 71 -43.69 11.25 -4.10
C ALA A 71 -42.57 12.17 -4.68
N ILE A 72 -42.88 13.47 -4.82
CA ILE A 72 -41.90 14.49 -5.26
C ILE A 72 -40.77 14.60 -4.25
N PHE A 73 -41.06 14.59 -2.95
CA PHE A 73 -40.02 14.62 -1.91
C PHE A 73 -39.07 13.41 -1.99
N ILE A 74 -39.64 12.21 -2.16
CA ILE A 74 -38.85 10.97 -2.33
C ILE A 74 -37.97 11.07 -3.58
N PHE A 75 -38.52 11.56 -4.70
CA PHE A 75 -37.76 11.74 -5.93
C PHE A 75 -36.60 12.73 -5.75
N LEU A 76 -36.86 13.89 -5.14
CA LEU A 76 -35.79 14.87 -4.81
C LEU A 76 -34.78 14.31 -3.82
N ALA A 77 -35.19 13.48 -2.87
CA ALA A 77 -34.28 12.83 -1.92
C ALA A 77 -33.34 11.85 -2.64
N VAL A 78 -33.86 11.05 -3.56
CA VAL A 78 -33.06 10.13 -4.39
C VAL A 78 -32.06 10.88 -5.28
N LEU A 79 -32.52 12.00 -5.91
CA LEU A 79 -31.62 12.84 -6.71
C LEU A 79 -30.52 13.47 -5.86
N HIS A 80 -30.86 13.97 -4.67
CA HIS A 80 -29.90 14.57 -3.75
C HIS A 80 -28.89 13.54 -3.25
N GLU A 81 -29.30 12.34 -2.91
CA GLU A 81 -28.43 11.23 -2.52
C GLU A 81 -27.46 10.87 -3.64
N LYS A 82 -27.94 10.74 -4.88
CA LYS A 82 -27.08 10.51 -6.05
C LYS A 82 -26.05 11.63 -6.23
N LEU A 83 -26.44 12.89 -6.01
CA LEU A 83 -25.54 14.03 -6.11
C LEU A 83 -24.47 14.00 -5.00
N ILE A 84 -24.85 13.72 -3.76
CA ILE A 84 -23.91 13.59 -2.62
C ILE A 84 -22.88 12.50 -2.91
N ARG A 85 -23.30 11.33 -3.40
CA ARG A 85 -22.39 10.25 -3.78
C ARG A 85 -21.42 10.66 -4.88
N ARG A 86 -21.87 11.39 -5.91
CA ARG A 86 -21.02 11.93 -6.97
C ARG A 86 -19.99 12.93 -6.42
N MET A 87 -20.45 13.83 -5.55
CA MET A 87 -19.57 14.81 -4.89
C MET A 87 -18.49 14.11 -4.03
N GLY A 88 -18.85 13.02 -3.35
CA GLY A 88 -17.91 12.20 -2.59
C GLY A 88 -16.83 11.59 -3.48
N LEU A 89 -17.21 10.97 -4.60
CA LEU A 89 -16.25 10.41 -5.56
C LEU A 89 -15.32 11.49 -6.12
N ARG A 90 -15.89 12.67 -6.48
CA ARG A 90 -15.10 13.78 -7.02
C ARG A 90 -14.13 14.37 -6.00
N ALA A 91 -14.54 14.50 -4.74
CA ALA A 91 -13.66 14.94 -3.67
C ALA A 91 -12.46 13.99 -3.48
N ARG A 92 -12.66 12.69 -3.72
CA ARG A 92 -11.59 11.69 -3.67
C ARG A 92 -10.64 11.84 -4.86
N ALA A 93 -11.18 12.04 -6.07
CA ALA A 93 -10.37 12.30 -7.25
C ALA A 93 -9.53 13.58 -7.09
N ILE A 94 -10.08 14.65 -6.50
CA ILE A 94 -9.34 15.87 -6.16
C ILE A 94 -8.16 15.54 -5.25
N ARG A 95 -8.36 14.75 -4.19
CA ARG A 95 -7.29 14.33 -3.26
C ARG A 95 -6.21 13.47 -3.93
N PHE A 96 -6.56 12.67 -4.92
CA PHE A 96 -5.58 11.94 -5.72
C PHE A 96 -4.59 12.91 -6.39
N TYR A 97 -5.10 13.95 -7.05
CA TYR A 97 -4.24 14.94 -7.71
C TYR A 97 -3.50 15.85 -6.72
N GLU A 98 -4.13 16.24 -5.60
CA GLU A 98 -3.46 17.02 -4.55
C GLU A 98 -2.24 16.28 -3.98
N ARG A 99 -2.36 14.97 -3.73
CA ARG A 99 -1.25 14.14 -3.28
C ARG A 99 -0.18 13.97 -4.35
N GLY A 100 -0.58 13.77 -5.61
CA GLY A 100 0.37 13.70 -6.72
C GLY A 100 1.13 15.01 -6.90
N LEU A 101 0.45 16.15 -6.84
CA LEU A 101 1.09 17.48 -6.89
C LEU A 101 2.01 17.72 -5.69
N ALA A 102 1.62 17.26 -4.48
CA ALA A 102 2.47 17.34 -3.31
C ALA A 102 3.77 16.51 -3.45
N ARG A 103 3.71 15.32 -4.10
CA ARG A 103 4.91 14.52 -4.41
C ARG A 103 5.81 15.23 -5.43
N LEU A 104 5.23 15.75 -6.50
CA LEU A 104 5.96 16.50 -7.54
C LEU A 104 6.58 17.80 -7.04
N ASP A 105 6.03 18.36 -5.96
CA ASP A 105 6.54 19.58 -5.28
C ASP A 105 7.45 19.26 -4.07
N ASP A 106 7.85 18.00 -3.85
CA ASP A 106 8.62 17.53 -2.70
C ASP A 106 8.01 17.88 -1.32
N ARG A 107 6.66 18.00 -1.26
CA ARG A 107 5.89 18.34 -0.03
C ARG A 107 5.08 17.16 0.50
N TRP A 108 5.48 15.95 0.17
CA TRP A 108 4.75 14.71 0.48
C TRP A 108 5.04 14.16 1.89
N ALA A 109 6.24 14.43 2.43
CA ALA A 109 6.70 13.85 3.70
C ALA A 109 5.76 14.19 4.87
N GLY A 110 5.31 13.17 5.58
CA GLY A 110 4.40 13.29 6.73
C GLY A 110 2.91 13.28 6.37
N SER A 111 2.54 13.23 5.09
CA SER A 111 1.14 13.25 4.61
C SER A 111 0.61 11.90 4.14
N GLY A 112 1.49 10.93 3.91
CA GLY A 112 1.21 9.59 3.39
C GLY A 112 1.01 8.52 4.47
N GLU A 113 0.86 7.27 4.02
CA GLU A 113 0.87 6.09 4.88
C GLU A 113 2.32 5.72 5.19
N ARG A 114 2.68 5.64 6.46
CA ARG A 114 4.07 5.48 6.90
C ARG A 114 4.54 4.04 6.96
N GLY A 115 3.62 3.08 7.04
CA GLY A 115 3.94 1.66 7.12
C GLY A 115 4.75 1.23 8.35
N GLU A 116 4.72 1.99 9.45
CA GLU A 116 5.51 1.72 10.66
C GLU A 116 5.27 0.31 11.22
N ARG A 117 4.07 -0.25 11.01
CA ARG A 117 3.72 -1.61 11.42
C ARG A 117 4.51 -2.72 10.70
N PHE A 118 5.15 -2.41 9.59
CA PHE A 118 5.97 -3.34 8.80
C PHE A 118 7.45 -3.28 9.16
N LEU A 119 7.85 -2.35 10.02
CA LEU A 119 9.23 -2.19 10.43
C LEU A 119 9.61 -3.27 11.44
N ASP A 120 10.35 -4.28 10.97
CA ASP A 120 11.05 -5.23 11.82
C ASP A 120 12.47 -4.72 12.09
N PRO A 121 12.84 -4.45 13.36
CA PRO A 121 14.19 -4.01 13.72
C PRO A 121 15.30 -5.00 13.35
N LEU A 122 14.96 -6.30 13.21
CA LEU A 122 15.90 -7.35 12.86
C LEU A 122 16.02 -7.57 11.35
N HIS A 123 15.19 -6.90 10.54
CA HIS A 123 15.24 -7.02 9.09
C HIS A 123 16.61 -6.55 8.53
N PRO A 124 17.21 -7.24 7.55
CA PRO A 124 18.56 -6.99 7.07
C PRO A 124 18.85 -5.55 6.60
N TYR A 125 17.85 -4.79 6.17
CA TYR A 125 18.05 -3.46 5.59
C TYR A 125 16.89 -2.47 5.79
N ALA A 126 15.70 -2.92 6.24
CA ALA A 126 14.50 -2.08 6.20
C ALA A 126 14.66 -0.76 6.96
N ARG A 127 15.29 -0.80 8.12
CA ARG A 127 15.56 0.37 8.95
C ARG A 127 16.69 1.23 8.39
N ASP A 128 17.77 0.58 7.97
CA ASP A 128 18.98 1.26 7.50
C ASP A 128 18.76 2.04 6.21
N LEU A 129 17.79 1.60 5.38
CA LEU A 129 17.42 2.22 4.12
C LEU A 129 16.17 3.10 4.20
N ASP A 130 15.69 3.43 5.40
CA ASP A 130 14.52 4.28 5.62
C ASP A 130 13.29 3.81 4.82
N LEU A 131 13.01 2.48 4.82
CA LEU A 131 11.89 1.93 4.06
C LEU A 131 10.54 2.29 4.66
N PHE A 132 10.41 2.37 5.99
CA PHE A 132 9.17 2.63 6.70
C PHE A 132 9.32 3.76 7.71
N GLY A 133 8.25 4.46 8.02
CA GLY A 133 8.23 5.60 8.92
C GLY A 133 7.98 6.92 8.20
N LYS A 134 8.19 8.03 8.90
CA LYS A 134 8.03 9.37 8.34
C LYS A 134 9.13 9.68 7.32
N ALA A 135 8.76 10.24 6.18
CA ALA A 135 9.65 10.57 5.06
C ALA A 135 10.38 9.34 4.48
N SER A 136 9.76 8.16 4.57
CA SER A 136 10.30 6.88 4.12
C SER A 136 9.95 6.58 2.66
N LEU A 137 10.60 5.54 2.12
CA LEU A 137 10.30 5.05 0.78
C LEU A 137 8.85 4.57 0.66
N PHE A 138 8.34 3.85 1.65
CA PHE A 138 6.95 3.40 1.66
C PHE A 138 5.97 4.57 1.65
N GLU A 139 6.21 5.63 2.42
CA GLU A 139 5.35 6.83 2.44
C GLU A 139 5.33 7.54 1.08
N LEU A 140 6.47 7.60 0.38
CA LEU A 140 6.55 8.17 -0.97
C LEU A 140 5.75 7.34 -1.98
N LEU A 141 5.88 6.02 -1.94
CA LEU A 141 5.33 5.11 -2.95
C LEU A 141 3.86 4.77 -2.70
N CYS A 142 3.43 4.62 -1.42
CA CYS A 142 2.16 4.01 -1.09
C CYS A 142 0.96 4.89 -1.44
N THR A 143 0.27 4.52 -2.50
CA THR A 143 -1.05 5.05 -2.85
C THR A 143 -2.17 4.04 -2.60
N ALA A 144 -1.84 2.84 -2.12
CA ALA A 144 -2.79 1.80 -1.77
C ALA A 144 -3.81 2.29 -0.72
N ARG A 145 -5.03 1.76 -0.80
CA ARG A 145 -6.15 2.13 0.06
C ARG A 145 -6.69 0.95 0.84
N THR A 146 -6.45 -0.25 0.34
CA THR A 146 -6.76 -1.45 1.08
C THR A 146 -5.55 -1.91 1.87
N ARG A 147 -5.83 -2.62 2.96
CA ARG A 147 -4.78 -3.24 3.76
C ARG A 147 -4.00 -4.29 2.95
N ALA A 148 -4.67 -5.01 2.05
CA ALA A 148 -4.03 -5.96 1.15
C ALA A 148 -3.00 -5.27 0.23
N GLY A 149 -3.32 -4.09 -0.32
CA GLY A 149 -2.39 -3.32 -1.15
C GLY A 149 -1.18 -2.81 -0.37
N GLU A 150 -1.39 -2.31 0.85
CA GLU A 150 -0.30 -1.88 1.73
C GLU A 150 0.61 -3.05 2.12
N GLU A 151 0.04 -4.20 2.49
CA GLU A 151 0.78 -5.41 2.86
C GLU A 151 1.56 -5.97 1.67
N THR A 152 0.97 -5.96 0.46
CA THR A 152 1.65 -6.41 -0.75
C THR A 152 2.84 -5.50 -1.11
N LEU A 153 2.64 -4.18 -1.10
CA LEU A 153 3.74 -3.24 -1.38
C LEU A 153 4.86 -3.36 -0.33
N ALA A 154 4.51 -3.46 0.95
CA ALA A 154 5.48 -3.67 2.01
C ALA A 154 6.26 -4.99 1.84
N ALA A 155 5.57 -6.08 1.53
CA ALA A 155 6.21 -7.38 1.28
C ALA A 155 7.19 -7.31 0.09
N TRP A 156 6.85 -6.56 -0.97
CA TRP A 156 7.76 -6.37 -2.11
C TRP A 156 8.99 -5.56 -1.76
N LEU A 157 8.87 -4.57 -0.88
CA LEU A 157 10.01 -3.79 -0.39
C LEU A 157 10.90 -4.58 0.58
N LEU A 158 10.34 -5.55 1.30
CA LEU A 158 11.06 -6.37 2.29
C LEU A 158 11.71 -7.61 1.69
N ALA A 159 11.32 -8.05 0.51
CA ALA A 159 11.85 -9.27 -0.08
C ALA A 159 12.11 -9.11 -1.58
N ALA A 160 13.32 -9.50 -2.00
CA ALA A 160 13.68 -9.53 -3.41
C ALA A 160 12.80 -10.54 -4.17
N ALA A 161 12.19 -10.09 -5.26
CA ALA A 161 11.49 -10.98 -6.17
C ALA A 161 12.48 -11.77 -7.05
N PRO A 162 12.11 -12.97 -7.53
CA PRO A 162 12.79 -13.59 -8.65
C PRO A 162 12.84 -12.65 -9.86
N VAL A 163 13.90 -12.73 -10.67
CA VAL A 163 14.08 -11.82 -11.83
C VAL A 163 12.88 -11.85 -12.77
N GLU A 164 12.37 -13.05 -13.07
CA GLU A 164 11.18 -13.21 -13.92
C GLU A 164 9.97 -12.43 -13.39
N GLU A 165 9.73 -12.51 -12.09
CA GLU A 165 8.64 -11.77 -11.44
C GLU A 165 8.88 -10.26 -11.45
N ALA A 166 10.11 -9.80 -11.20
CA ALA A 166 10.49 -8.39 -11.30
C ALA A 166 10.24 -7.83 -12.72
N LEU A 167 10.62 -8.58 -13.76
CA LEU A 167 10.37 -8.21 -15.15
C LEU A 167 8.88 -8.18 -15.50
N LEU A 168 8.09 -9.13 -14.99
CA LEU A 168 6.63 -9.12 -15.15
C LEU A 168 6.00 -7.90 -14.48
N ARG A 169 6.50 -7.51 -13.29
CA ARG A 169 6.07 -6.28 -12.61
C ARG A 169 6.47 -5.04 -13.39
N GLN A 170 7.70 -4.96 -13.92
CA GLN A 170 8.12 -3.84 -14.79
C GLN A 170 7.17 -3.66 -15.98
N ALA A 171 6.84 -4.74 -16.67
CA ALA A 171 5.90 -4.70 -17.78
C ALA A 171 4.49 -4.21 -17.36
N ALA A 172 4.02 -4.61 -16.18
CA ALA A 172 2.74 -4.20 -15.63
C ALA A 172 2.75 -2.71 -15.19
N ILE A 173 3.83 -2.27 -14.55
CA ILE A 173 4.04 -0.88 -14.17
C ILE A 173 4.08 0.02 -15.42
N GLY A 174 4.78 -0.41 -16.47
CA GLY A 174 4.82 0.29 -17.76
C GLY A 174 3.43 0.40 -18.41
N ASP A 175 2.63 -0.66 -18.40
CA ASP A 175 1.25 -0.66 -18.92
C ASP A 175 0.32 0.29 -18.13
N LEU A 176 0.48 0.36 -16.80
CA LEU A 176 -0.33 1.23 -15.92
C LEU A 176 0.18 2.67 -15.83
N ARG A 177 1.43 2.94 -16.22
CA ARG A 177 2.11 4.24 -16.07
C ARG A 177 1.29 5.38 -16.65
N ASP A 178 0.88 5.28 -17.88
CA ASP A 178 0.20 6.37 -18.61
C ASP A 178 -1.33 6.35 -18.40
N ARG A 179 -1.86 5.36 -17.67
CA ARG A 179 -3.29 5.22 -17.37
C ARG A 179 -3.69 6.02 -16.11
N VAL A 180 -3.47 7.34 -16.14
CA VAL A 180 -3.78 8.23 -15.01
C VAL A 180 -5.24 8.13 -14.59
N SER A 181 -6.17 8.07 -15.55
CA SER A 181 -7.61 7.95 -15.28
C SER A 181 -7.98 6.62 -14.58
N PHE A 182 -7.28 5.53 -14.89
CA PHE A 182 -7.46 4.25 -14.20
C PHE A 182 -7.00 4.35 -12.74
N ARG A 183 -5.82 4.92 -12.49
CA ARG A 183 -5.29 5.13 -11.14
C ARG A 183 -6.15 6.11 -10.33
N GLU A 184 -6.69 7.18 -10.95
CA GLU A 184 -7.68 8.08 -10.34
C GLU A 184 -8.92 7.30 -9.88
N LYS A 185 -9.50 6.45 -10.77
CA LYS A 185 -10.66 5.63 -10.45
C LYS A 185 -10.37 4.68 -9.30
N LEU A 186 -9.26 3.93 -9.37
CA LEU A 186 -8.84 2.98 -8.33
C LEU A 186 -8.69 3.68 -6.97
N PHE A 187 -7.97 4.80 -6.92
CA PHE A 187 -7.83 5.60 -5.71
C PHE A 187 -9.16 6.10 -5.17
N SER A 188 -10.07 6.54 -6.06
CA SER A 188 -11.37 7.13 -5.67
C SER A 188 -12.35 6.10 -5.11
N LEU A 189 -12.27 4.84 -5.53
CA LEU A 189 -13.05 3.75 -4.95
C LEU A 189 -12.68 3.51 -3.48
N ALA A 190 -11.42 3.61 -3.17
CA ALA A 190 -10.81 3.03 -1.98
C ALA A 190 -10.74 3.93 -0.75
N GLU A 191 -11.13 5.20 -0.77
CA GLU A 191 -10.91 6.09 0.37
C GLU A 191 -11.86 5.89 1.55
N THR A 192 -12.98 5.24 1.37
CA THR A 192 -13.97 4.99 2.43
C THR A 192 -13.48 3.97 3.48
N VAL A 193 -12.37 3.27 3.22
CA VAL A 193 -12.04 1.97 3.79
C VAL A 193 -10.86 1.94 4.74
N ARG A 194 -10.26 3.06 5.07
CA ARG A 194 -9.08 3.06 5.97
C ARG A 194 -9.21 2.27 7.29
N LEU A 195 -10.41 1.81 7.66
CA LEU A 195 -10.68 1.22 8.99
C LEU A 195 -11.22 -0.22 9.00
N GLY A 196 -11.61 -0.82 7.87
CA GLY A 196 -12.51 -1.97 7.94
C GLY A 196 -11.95 -3.33 7.56
N VAL A 197 -11.60 -3.58 6.31
CA VAL A 197 -11.31 -4.95 5.88
C VAL A 197 -9.99 -5.43 6.45
N LYS A 198 -10.07 -6.37 7.39
CA LYS A 198 -8.95 -7.24 7.72
C LYS A 198 -8.95 -8.37 6.68
N PRO A 199 -8.05 -8.38 5.68
CA PRO A 199 -8.04 -9.38 4.61
C PRO A 199 -8.06 -10.80 5.17
N ASP A 200 -7.28 -11.01 6.23
CA ASP A 200 -7.21 -12.30 6.93
C ASP A 200 -8.54 -12.70 7.57
N ALA A 201 -9.33 -11.75 8.09
CA ALA A 201 -10.61 -12.07 8.72
C ALA A 201 -11.64 -12.54 7.68
N LEU A 202 -11.69 -11.89 6.52
CA LEU A 202 -12.59 -12.26 5.43
C LEU A 202 -12.17 -13.61 4.82
N ALA A 203 -10.89 -13.80 4.56
CA ALA A 203 -10.35 -15.07 4.07
C ALA A 203 -10.59 -16.21 5.07
N ALA A 204 -10.28 -15.99 6.35
CA ALA A 204 -10.50 -16.96 7.42
C ALA A 204 -11.99 -17.29 7.63
N TRP A 205 -12.89 -16.29 7.47
CA TRP A 205 -14.33 -16.56 7.46
C TRP A 205 -14.72 -17.42 6.26
N GLY A 206 -14.20 -17.13 5.09
CA GLY A 206 -14.47 -17.91 3.86
C GLY A 206 -14.03 -19.38 3.98
N GLU A 207 -12.94 -19.64 4.66
CA GLU A 207 -12.36 -20.97 4.87
C GLU A 207 -13.03 -21.76 6.02
N ARG A 208 -13.84 -21.11 6.87
CA ARG A 208 -14.53 -21.77 7.99
C ARG A 208 -15.65 -22.68 7.52
N LYS A 209 -15.92 -23.73 8.28
CA LYS A 209 -17.11 -24.58 8.07
C LYS A 209 -18.36 -23.81 8.47
N PRO A 210 -19.45 -23.86 7.68
CA PRO A 210 -20.71 -23.24 8.02
C PRO A 210 -21.27 -23.77 9.33
N LEU A 211 -21.83 -22.88 10.16
CA LEU A 211 -22.37 -23.22 11.50
C LEU A 211 -23.76 -23.85 11.41
N LEU A 212 -24.55 -23.47 10.38
CA LEU A 212 -25.94 -23.89 10.19
C LEU A 212 -26.14 -24.78 8.95
N ALA A 213 -25.11 -25.51 8.53
CA ALA A 213 -25.08 -26.31 7.29
C ALA A 213 -26.13 -27.42 7.18
N LYS A 214 -26.90 -27.73 8.26
CA LYS A 214 -27.89 -28.80 8.23
C LYS A 214 -29.09 -28.38 7.34
N ARG A 215 -29.23 -29.03 6.19
CA ARG A 215 -30.35 -28.83 5.25
C ARG A 215 -31.72 -28.97 5.94
N SER A 216 -31.86 -29.89 6.93
CA SER A 216 -33.07 -30.06 7.72
C SER A 216 -33.43 -28.82 8.55
N THR A 217 -32.45 -28.14 9.15
CA THR A 217 -32.70 -26.89 9.90
C THR A 217 -33.22 -25.80 8.97
N ARG A 218 -32.61 -25.63 7.79
CA ARG A 218 -33.04 -24.67 6.79
C ARG A 218 -34.48 -24.94 6.33
N ILE A 219 -34.80 -26.19 5.97
CA ILE A 219 -36.16 -26.56 5.54
C ILE A 219 -37.17 -26.32 6.67
N ALA A 220 -36.87 -26.80 7.89
CA ALA A 220 -37.76 -26.60 9.04
C ALA A 220 -38.04 -25.10 9.31
N THR A 221 -37.00 -24.28 9.32
CA THR A 221 -37.13 -22.83 9.56
C THR A 221 -37.95 -22.14 8.47
N THR A 222 -37.75 -22.51 7.20
CA THR A 222 -38.54 -21.95 6.06
C THR A 222 -40.01 -22.38 6.15
N VAL A 223 -40.28 -23.66 6.40
CA VAL A 223 -41.65 -24.18 6.51
C VAL A 223 -42.37 -23.56 7.68
N LEU A 224 -41.76 -23.44 8.85
CA LEU A 224 -42.36 -22.80 10.02
C LEU A 224 -42.71 -21.34 9.77
N GLY A 225 -41.85 -20.56 9.12
CA GLY A 225 -42.12 -19.17 8.75
C GLY A 225 -43.30 -19.05 7.77
N LEU A 226 -43.35 -19.90 6.72
CA LEU A 226 -44.43 -19.92 5.74
C LEU A 226 -45.78 -20.34 6.34
N VAL A 227 -45.76 -21.39 7.20
CA VAL A 227 -46.98 -21.86 7.86
C VAL A 227 -47.53 -20.80 8.81
N TRP A 228 -46.66 -20.05 9.50
CA TRP A 228 -47.07 -18.93 10.34
C TRP A 228 -47.76 -17.81 9.53
N ILE A 229 -47.15 -17.40 8.40
CA ILE A 229 -47.78 -16.40 7.50
C ILE A 229 -49.15 -16.89 7.01
N LEU A 230 -49.23 -18.16 6.61
CA LEU A 230 -50.50 -18.77 6.19
C LEU A 230 -51.53 -18.79 7.32
N SER A 231 -51.12 -19.07 8.56
CA SER A 231 -52.02 -19.05 9.71
C SER A 231 -52.60 -17.67 10.02
N LEU A 232 -51.83 -16.58 9.75
CA LEU A 232 -52.35 -15.21 9.84
C LEU A 232 -53.40 -14.92 8.78
N VAL A 233 -53.21 -15.39 7.55
CA VAL A 233 -54.21 -15.28 6.48
C VAL A 233 -55.48 -16.03 6.85
N CYS A 234 -55.35 -17.27 7.37
CA CYS A 234 -56.48 -18.06 7.86
C CYS A 234 -57.23 -17.34 9.01
N TRP A 235 -56.51 -16.67 9.91
CA TRP A 235 -57.13 -15.87 10.98
C TRP A 235 -57.89 -14.67 10.39
N GLY A 236 -57.32 -13.95 9.43
CA GLY A 236 -58.00 -12.81 8.80
C GLY A 236 -59.25 -13.19 7.98
N VAL A 237 -59.23 -14.36 7.32
CA VAL A 237 -60.32 -14.80 6.41
C VAL A 237 -61.40 -15.63 7.13
N TRP A 238 -60.98 -16.57 8.01
CA TRP A 238 -61.85 -17.55 8.66
C TRP A 238 -61.93 -17.42 10.16
N GLY A 239 -61.24 -16.46 10.79
CA GLY A 239 -61.28 -16.27 12.24
C GLY A 239 -60.51 -17.30 13.07
N TRP A 240 -59.61 -18.12 12.45
CA TRP A 240 -58.89 -19.18 13.13
C TRP A 240 -57.72 -18.65 13.97
N GLY A 241 -58.00 -17.75 14.92
CA GLY A 241 -56.99 -17.13 15.78
C GLY A 241 -56.19 -18.09 16.67
N ALA A 242 -56.82 -19.18 17.09
CA ALA A 242 -56.12 -20.21 17.90
C ALA A 242 -54.97 -20.89 17.14
N LEU A 243 -55.12 -21.08 15.83
CA LEU A 243 -54.07 -21.63 14.97
C LEU A 243 -52.87 -20.66 14.88
N ALA A 244 -53.16 -19.38 14.64
CA ALA A 244 -52.11 -18.36 14.58
C ALA A 244 -51.35 -18.21 15.93
N ALA A 245 -52.07 -18.28 17.05
CA ALA A 245 -51.48 -18.27 18.38
C ALA A 245 -50.56 -19.50 18.62
N ALA A 246 -51.03 -20.70 18.28
CA ALA A 246 -50.26 -21.94 18.43
C ALA A 246 -48.99 -21.93 17.59
N MET A 247 -49.10 -21.45 16.31
CA MET A 247 -47.95 -21.31 15.44
C MET A 247 -46.94 -20.25 15.94
N SER A 248 -47.45 -19.14 16.53
CA SER A 248 -46.57 -18.11 17.12
C SER A 248 -45.76 -18.69 18.31
N VAL A 249 -46.37 -19.48 19.18
CA VAL A 249 -45.66 -20.13 20.28
C VAL A 249 -44.62 -21.11 19.74
N LEU A 250 -44.95 -21.89 18.72
CA LEU A 250 -44.02 -22.84 18.10
C LEU A 250 -42.82 -22.13 17.48
N ASN A 251 -43.07 -21.03 16.74
CA ASN A 251 -42.01 -20.23 16.13
C ASN A 251 -41.13 -19.56 17.17
N LEU A 252 -41.69 -19.07 18.27
CA LEU A 252 -40.89 -18.50 19.38
C LEU A 252 -39.98 -19.52 20.02
N ALA A 253 -40.50 -20.75 20.28
CA ALA A 253 -39.69 -21.85 20.80
C ALA A 253 -38.55 -22.25 19.83
N TRP A 254 -38.85 -22.29 18.54
CA TRP A 254 -37.83 -22.58 17.50
C TRP A 254 -36.81 -21.47 17.40
N ALA A 255 -37.22 -20.20 17.40
CA ALA A 255 -36.35 -19.04 17.40
C ALA A 255 -35.40 -19.05 18.59
N HIS A 256 -35.92 -19.33 19.80
CA HIS A 256 -35.10 -19.43 21.00
C HIS A 256 -34.03 -20.53 20.90
N ARG A 257 -34.39 -21.68 20.32
CA ARG A 257 -33.43 -22.79 20.11
C ARG A 257 -32.34 -22.44 19.09
N LEU A 258 -32.63 -21.59 18.13
CA LEU A 258 -31.72 -21.25 17.01
C LEU A 258 -30.89 -19.97 17.28
N HIS A 259 -31.37 -19.10 18.19
CA HIS A 259 -30.85 -17.74 18.42
C HIS A 259 -29.33 -17.70 18.61
N ALA A 260 -28.76 -18.47 19.52
CA ALA A 260 -27.33 -18.41 19.81
C ALA A 260 -26.44 -18.73 18.58
N ARG A 261 -26.86 -19.73 17.78
CA ARG A 261 -26.11 -20.09 16.55
C ARG A 261 -26.30 -19.09 15.42
N LEU A 262 -27.49 -18.50 15.32
CA LEU A 262 -27.76 -17.45 14.34
C LEU A 262 -26.97 -16.19 14.65
N ASP A 263 -26.90 -15.79 15.89
CA ASP A 263 -26.14 -14.62 16.29
C ASP A 263 -24.63 -14.84 16.08
N GLU A 264 -24.11 -16.01 16.47
CA GLU A 264 -22.70 -16.35 16.21
C GLU A 264 -22.36 -16.30 14.71
N ALA A 265 -23.22 -16.89 13.87
CA ALA A 265 -23.01 -16.91 12.42
C ALA A 265 -23.13 -15.50 11.82
N ALA A 266 -24.11 -14.72 12.22
CA ALA A 266 -24.34 -13.37 11.75
C ALA A 266 -23.19 -12.43 12.18
N ASP A 267 -22.77 -12.47 13.44
CA ASP A 267 -21.66 -11.67 13.96
C ASP A 267 -20.34 -12.03 13.28
N ALA A 268 -20.13 -13.31 12.94
CA ALA A 268 -18.94 -13.75 12.19
C ALA A 268 -18.91 -13.13 10.79
N VAL A 269 -20.05 -13.07 10.11
CA VAL A 269 -20.16 -12.42 8.78
C VAL A 269 -19.98 -10.92 8.91
N GLU A 270 -20.71 -10.24 9.80
CA GLU A 270 -20.64 -8.79 9.99
C GLU A 270 -19.21 -8.32 10.30
N LYS A 271 -18.49 -9.02 11.18
CA LYS A 271 -17.09 -8.69 11.53
C LYS A 271 -16.09 -8.91 10.40
N ALA A 272 -16.40 -9.82 9.48
CA ALA A 272 -15.50 -10.18 8.38
C ALA A 272 -15.73 -9.33 7.13
N THR A 273 -16.88 -8.68 7.00
CA THR A 273 -17.37 -8.14 5.74
C THR A 273 -17.45 -6.62 5.66
N ASP A 274 -16.72 -5.92 6.53
CA ASP A 274 -16.58 -4.47 6.38
C ASP A 274 -16.04 -4.15 4.97
N ASP A 275 -16.71 -3.23 4.27
CA ASP A 275 -16.29 -2.68 2.97
C ASP A 275 -16.22 -3.61 1.74
N LEU A 276 -17.08 -4.62 1.67
CA LEU A 276 -17.22 -5.46 0.47
C LEU A 276 -17.54 -4.66 -0.81
N ALA A 277 -18.20 -3.52 -0.69
CA ALA A 277 -18.51 -2.67 -1.84
C ALA A 277 -17.25 -2.14 -2.53
N LEU A 278 -16.19 -1.85 -1.76
CA LEU A 278 -14.91 -1.47 -2.29
C LEU A 278 -14.24 -2.63 -3.01
N LEU A 279 -14.14 -3.78 -2.34
CA LEU A 279 -13.53 -4.98 -2.93
C LEU A 279 -14.21 -5.31 -4.27
N ALA A 280 -15.54 -5.26 -4.32
CA ALA A 280 -16.29 -5.42 -5.55
C ALA A 280 -15.95 -4.36 -6.62
N GLY A 281 -15.75 -3.11 -6.20
CA GLY A 281 -15.38 -2.02 -7.10
C GLY A 281 -14.00 -2.20 -7.73
N VAL A 282 -12.99 -2.56 -6.93
CA VAL A 282 -11.62 -2.81 -7.40
C VAL A 282 -11.58 -4.03 -8.32
N LEU A 283 -12.26 -5.12 -7.95
CA LEU A 283 -12.38 -6.31 -8.80
C LEU A 283 -13.07 -5.98 -10.13
N SER A 284 -14.14 -5.16 -10.13
CA SER A 284 -14.81 -4.72 -11.36
C SER A 284 -13.88 -3.94 -12.29
N LEU A 285 -13.05 -3.05 -11.74
CA LEU A 285 -12.03 -2.34 -12.52
C LEU A 285 -11.03 -3.30 -13.16
N LEU A 286 -10.55 -4.30 -12.40
CA LEU A 286 -9.62 -5.29 -12.91
C LEU A 286 -10.28 -6.21 -13.96
N GLU A 287 -11.57 -6.53 -13.82
CA GLU A 287 -12.32 -7.38 -14.75
C GLU A 287 -12.63 -6.69 -16.08
N GLU A 288 -12.92 -5.41 -16.06
CA GLU A 288 -13.44 -4.63 -17.20
C GLU A 288 -12.34 -3.97 -18.04
N GLU A 289 -11.18 -3.68 -17.44
CA GLU A 289 -10.09 -2.96 -18.13
C GLU A 289 -9.37 -3.88 -19.12
N SER A 290 -8.89 -3.31 -20.22
CA SER A 290 -8.05 -4.03 -21.19
C SER A 290 -6.58 -3.75 -20.93
N PHE A 291 -5.84 -4.78 -20.54
CA PHE A 291 -4.40 -4.68 -20.26
C PHE A 291 -3.55 -5.28 -21.38
N THR A 292 -2.34 -4.74 -21.54
CA THR A 292 -1.35 -5.24 -22.52
C THR A 292 -0.33 -6.16 -21.87
N SER A 293 0.06 -5.88 -20.62
CA SER A 293 1.11 -6.62 -19.90
C SER A 293 0.71 -8.07 -19.57
N PRO A 294 1.66 -9.02 -19.64
CA PRO A 294 1.41 -10.42 -19.29
C PRO A 294 0.91 -10.60 -17.86
N LYS A 295 1.51 -9.91 -16.88
CA LYS A 295 1.15 -10.00 -15.45
C LYS A 295 -0.33 -9.66 -15.22
N LEU A 296 -0.78 -8.50 -15.71
CA LEU A 296 -2.16 -8.06 -15.54
C LEU A 296 -3.16 -8.97 -16.27
N LYS A 297 -2.79 -9.49 -17.44
CA LYS A 297 -3.60 -10.51 -18.15
C LYS A 297 -3.69 -11.82 -17.36
N GLN A 298 -2.60 -12.26 -16.76
CA GLN A 298 -2.60 -13.46 -15.90
C GLN A 298 -3.50 -13.26 -14.69
N MET A 299 -3.45 -12.09 -14.04
CA MET A 299 -4.34 -11.75 -12.93
C MET A 299 -5.81 -11.77 -13.36
N GLN A 300 -6.16 -11.18 -14.52
CA GLN A 300 -7.52 -11.23 -15.04
C GLN A 300 -7.98 -12.67 -15.37
N ALA A 301 -7.09 -13.48 -15.96
CA ALA A 301 -7.40 -14.86 -16.29
C ALA A 301 -7.63 -15.70 -15.02
N ALA A 302 -6.84 -15.46 -13.97
CA ALA A 302 -7.01 -16.13 -12.68
C ALA A 302 -8.35 -15.79 -12.02
N LEU A 303 -8.82 -14.55 -12.15
CA LEU A 303 -10.11 -14.12 -11.64
C LEU A 303 -11.30 -14.73 -12.42
N LYS A 304 -11.17 -14.90 -13.74
CA LYS A 304 -12.23 -15.44 -14.61
C LYS A 304 -12.29 -16.97 -14.63
N ARG A 305 -11.51 -17.65 -13.78
CA ARG A 305 -11.52 -19.10 -13.68
C ARG A 305 -12.93 -19.59 -13.31
N ASP A 306 -13.39 -20.65 -13.92
CA ASP A 306 -14.68 -21.31 -13.66
C ASP A 306 -15.93 -20.48 -14.04
N GLY A 307 -15.80 -19.45 -14.90
CA GLY A 307 -16.92 -18.63 -15.35
C GLY A 307 -17.53 -17.72 -14.27
N ILE A 308 -16.86 -17.59 -13.13
CA ILE A 308 -17.25 -16.72 -12.01
C ILE A 308 -16.83 -15.29 -12.33
N VAL A 309 -17.67 -14.33 -11.96
CA VAL A 309 -17.38 -12.90 -11.95
C VAL A 309 -17.20 -12.45 -10.49
N PRO A 310 -15.97 -12.35 -9.99
CA PRO A 310 -15.71 -12.06 -8.57
C PRO A 310 -16.40 -10.81 -8.06
N SER A 311 -16.40 -9.72 -8.84
CA SER A 311 -17.08 -8.48 -8.47
C SER A 311 -18.58 -8.67 -8.26
N ALA A 312 -19.23 -9.50 -9.07
CA ALA A 312 -20.65 -9.81 -8.93
C ALA A 312 -20.90 -10.70 -7.70
N ALA A 313 -20.03 -11.68 -7.44
CA ALA A 313 -20.13 -12.52 -6.26
C ALA A 313 -19.99 -11.71 -4.96
N ILE A 314 -19.00 -10.82 -4.89
CA ILE A 314 -18.81 -9.92 -3.73
C ILE A 314 -19.97 -8.93 -3.59
N ARG A 315 -20.49 -8.35 -4.69
CA ARG A 315 -21.70 -7.49 -4.63
C ARG A 315 -22.93 -8.24 -4.09
N LYS A 316 -23.06 -9.53 -4.41
CA LYS A 316 -24.14 -10.37 -3.84
C LYS A 316 -23.97 -10.53 -2.34
N LEU A 317 -22.75 -10.83 -1.87
CA LEU A 317 -22.46 -10.92 -0.44
C LEU A 317 -22.71 -9.57 0.27
N ALA A 318 -22.22 -8.46 -0.28
CA ALA A 318 -22.42 -7.13 0.27
C ALA A 318 -23.90 -6.82 0.51
N ARG A 319 -24.77 -7.14 -0.46
CA ARG A 319 -26.23 -6.97 -0.32
C ARG A 319 -26.82 -7.84 0.78
N LEU A 320 -26.39 -9.10 0.88
CA LEU A 320 -26.86 -10.00 1.94
C LEU A 320 -26.50 -9.48 3.33
N VAL A 321 -25.28 -8.94 3.48
CA VAL A 321 -24.81 -8.33 4.74
C VAL A 321 -25.57 -7.04 5.05
N GLU A 322 -25.78 -6.18 4.07
CA GLU A 322 -26.59 -4.95 4.22
C GLU A 322 -28.01 -5.26 4.71
N TYR A 323 -28.65 -6.31 4.17
CA TYR A 323 -29.95 -6.76 4.67
C TYR A 323 -29.86 -7.38 6.07
N LEU A 324 -28.77 -8.06 6.40
CA LEU A 324 -28.56 -8.64 7.72
C LEU A 324 -28.38 -7.55 8.79
N ASP A 325 -27.69 -6.45 8.48
CA ASP A 325 -27.54 -5.30 9.38
C ASP A 325 -28.87 -4.64 9.75
N GLN A 326 -29.87 -4.71 8.86
CA GLN A 326 -31.21 -4.19 9.15
C GLN A 326 -31.93 -4.92 10.30
N ARG A 327 -31.46 -6.12 10.70
CA ARG A 327 -31.98 -6.84 11.89
C ARG A 327 -31.85 -6.04 13.18
N ARG A 328 -30.97 -5.02 13.22
CA ARG A 328 -30.78 -4.13 14.37
C ARG A 328 -31.95 -3.16 14.57
N ASN A 329 -32.81 -3.00 13.56
CA ASN A 329 -34.01 -2.20 13.67
C ASN A 329 -35.04 -2.91 14.54
N PHE A 330 -35.55 -2.22 15.59
CA PHE A 330 -36.49 -2.79 16.57
C PHE A 330 -37.75 -3.38 15.93
N LEU A 331 -38.34 -2.68 14.95
CA LEU A 331 -39.56 -3.15 14.27
C LEU A 331 -39.32 -4.41 13.45
N LEU A 332 -38.17 -4.48 12.73
CA LEU A 332 -37.82 -5.65 11.94
C LEU A 332 -37.49 -6.84 12.83
N ARG A 333 -36.92 -6.61 14.01
CA ARG A 333 -36.63 -7.66 14.97
C ARG A 333 -37.88 -8.36 15.50
N LEU A 334 -38.98 -7.62 15.70
CA LEU A 334 -40.27 -8.21 16.10
C LEU A 334 -40.85 -9.13 15.01
N ILE A 335 -40.74 -8.70 13.74
CA ILE A 335 -41.22 -9.49 12.60
C ILE A 335 -40.32 -10.72 12.42
N ASP A 336 -39.03 -10.58 12.61
CA ASP A 336 -38.01 -11.64 12.43
C ASP A 336 -38.23 -12.84 13.37
N LEU A 337 -38.74 -12.61 14.59
CA LEU A 337 -39.10 -13.69 15.55
C LEU A 337 -40.05 -14.74 14.96
N PHE A 338 -40.87 -14.35 14.01
CA PHE A 338 -41.91 -15.20 13.43
C PHE A 338 -41.62 -15.58 11.97
N THR A 339 -40.98 -14.70 11.21
CA THR A 339 -40.67 -14.92 9.80
C THR A 339 -39.32 -15.60 9.56
N PHE A 340 -38.44 -15.56 10.56
CA PHE A 340 -37.06 -16.05 10.46
C PHE A 340 -36.26 -15.38 9.33
N TRP A 341 -36.51 -14.09 9.08
CA TRP A 341 -35.85 -13.34 8.02
C TRP A 341 -34.32 -13.39 8.14
N SER A 342 -33.79 -13.09 9.33
CA SER A 342 -32.33 -13.13 9.60
C SER A 342 -31.76 -14.54 9.40
N ALA A 343 -32.50 -15.58 9.79
CA ALA A 343 -32.09 -16.96 9.56
C ALA A 343 -31.95 -17.28 8.05
N GLN A 344 -32.89 -16.81 7.23
CA GLN A 344 -32.82 -17.00 5.78
C GLN A 344 -31.61 -16.29 5.18
N LEU A 345 -31.30 -15.06 5.65
CA LEU A 345 -30.13 -14.33 5.21
C LEU A 345 -28.83 -15.04 5.61
N VAL A 346 -28.72 -15.56 6.85
CA VAL A 346 -27.56 -16.35 7.28
C VAL A 346 -27.41 -17.62 6.44
N PHE A 347 -28.49 -18.33 6.12
CA PHE A 347 -28.42 -19.49 5.23
C PHE A 347 -27.95 -19.12 3.81
N LEU A 348 -28.33 -17.95 3.31
CA LEU A 348 -27.86 -17.47 2.01
C LEU A 348 -26.39 -17.05 2.04
N THR A 349 -25.94 -16.43 3.13
CA THR A 349 -24.51 -16.08 3.31
C THR A 349 -23.63 -17.31 3.47
N GLU A 350 -24.07 -18.32 4.23
CA GLU A 350 -23.35 -19.59 4.33
C GLU A 350 -23.34 -20.38 2.99
N GLY A 351 -24.45 -20.31 2.23
CA GLY A 351 -24.48 -20.88 0.87
C GLY A 351 -23.47 -20.20 -0.04
N TRP A 352 -23.38 -18.88 0.03
CA TRP A 352 -22.38 -18.11 -0.69
C TRP A 352 -20.96 -18.46 -0.26
N GLN A 353 -20.73 -18.62 1.05
CA GLN A 353 -19.44 -19.01 1.63
C GLN A 353 -18.98 -20.40 1.12
N GLN A 354 -19.90 -21.37 1.03
CA GLN A 354 -19.59 -22.71 0.51
C GLN A 354 -19.19 -22.67 -0.98
N GLU A 355 -19.79 -21.77 -1.74
CA GLU A 355 -19.56 -21.63 -3.18
C GLU A 355 -18.26 -20.88 -3.50
N PHE A 356 -17.98 -19.79 -2.77
CA PHE A 356 -16.91 -18.84 -3.10
C PHE A 356 -15.84 -18.67 -2.01
N GLY A 357 -16.03 -19.21 -0.81
CA GLY A 357 -15.19 -18.92 0.35
C GLY A 357 -13.70 -19.18 0.13
N LEU A 358 -13.35 -20.29 -0.54
CA LEU A 358 -11.96 -20.65 -0.83
C LEU A 358 -11.28 -19.71 -1.86
N GLN A 359 -12.07 -18.97 -2.64
CA GLN A 359 -11.55 -18.10 -3.69
C GLN A 359 -11.23 -16.68 -3.15
N ILE A 360 -11.77 -16.33 -1.98
CA ILE A 360 -11.63 -14.98 -1.39
C ILE A 360 -10.16 -14.59 -1.26
N ARG A 361 -9.30 -15.50 -0.80
CA ARG A 361 -7.86 -15.23 -0.63
C ARG A 361 -7.23 -14.80 -1.96
N GLY A 362 -7.45 -15.53 -3.04
CA GLY A 362 -6.94 -15.17 -4.36
C GLY A 362 -7.50 -13.84 -4.89
N TRP A 363 -8.75 -13.49 -4.56
CA TRP A 363 -9.31 -12.19 -4.92
C TRP A 363 -8.67 -11.04 -4.14
N LEU A 364 -8.38 -11.24 -2.85
CA LEU A 364 -7.69 -10.25 -2.02
C LEU A 364 -6.23 -10.07 -2.47
N GLU A 365 -5.54 -11.15 -2.81
CA GLU A 365 -4.18 -11.11 -3.37
C GLU A 365 -4.16 -10.33 -4.69
N ALA A 366 -5.10 -10.60 -5.61
CA ALA A 366 -5.19 -9.87 -6.87
C ALA A 366 -5.45 -8.36 -6.66
N VAL A 367 -6.29 -7.99 -5.69
CA VAL A 367 -6.52 -6.58 -5.31
C VAL A 367 -5.25 -5.97 -4.74
N GLY A 368 -4.56 -6.67 -3.84
CA GLY A 368 -3.30 -6.22 -3.25
C GLY A 368 -2.21 -5.99 -4.30
N GLU A 369 -2.05 -6.93 -5.23
CA GLU A 369 -1.09 -6.80 -6.33
C GLU A 369 -1.44 -5.63 -7.27
N LEU A 370 -2.72 -5.46 -7.63
CA LEU A 370 -3.15 -4.34 -8.47
C LEU A 370 -2.85 -2.99 -7.84
N GLU A 371 -3.14 -2.82 -6.54
CA GLU A 371 -2.87 -1.58 -5.82
C GLU A 371 -1.37 -1.30 -5.67
N ALA A 372 -0.55 -2.33 -5.41
CA ALA A 372 0.90 -2.20 -5.35
C ALA A 372 1.48 -1.81 -6.73
N LEU A 373 1.03 -2.47 -7.82
CA LEU A 373 1.43 -2.11 -9.19
C LEU A 373 0.99 -0.68 -9.55
N ALA A 374 -0.23 -0.29 -9.18
CA ALA A 374 -0.73 1.07 -9.42
C ALA A 374 0.07 2.14 -8.63
N ALA A 375 0.50 1.82 -7.41
CA ALA A 375 1.34 2.68 -6.59
C ALA A 375 2.71 2.92 -7.25
N LEU A 376 3.39 1.85 -7.66
CA LEU A 376 4.67 1.94 -8.38
C LEU A 376 4.53 2.59 -9.76
N SER A 377 3.41 2.40 -10.45
CA SER A 377 3.10 3.07 -11.71
C SER A 377 2.89 4.58 -11.53
N GLY A 378 2.34 4.98 -10.36
CA GLY A 378 2.24 6.40 -9.98
C GLY A 378 3.62 7.03 -9.85
N TYR A 379 4.53 6.37 -9.14
CA TYR A 379 5.92 6.80 -9.02
C TYR A 379 6.60 6.89 -10.39
N ALA A 380 6.46 5.86 -11.23
CA ALA A 380 7.02 5.84 -12.59
C ALA A 380 6.50 6.98 -13.49
N TYR A 381 5.23 7.36 -13.35
CA TYR A 381 4.63 8.48 -14.09
C TYR A 381 5.15 9.83 -13.59
N GLU A 382 5.25 10.00 -12.28
CA GLU A 382 5.70 11.24 -11.63
C GLU A 382 7.19 11.50 -11.80
N HIS A 383 7.99 10.45 -12.08
CA HIS A 383 9.44 10.50 -12.30
C HIS A 383 9.82 9.92 -13.66
N PRO A 384 9.51 10.61 -14.77
CA PRO A 384 9.75 10.08 -16.13
C PRO A 384 11.23 9.89 -16.48
N GLU A 385 12.13 10.55 -15.73
CA GLU A 385 13.58 10.41 -15.89
C GLU A 385 14.17 9.17 -15.21
N ASP A 386 13.41 8.53 -14.30
CA ASP A 386 13.84 7.34 -13.61
C ASP A 386 13.65 6.13 -14.53
N VAL A 387 14.67 5.28 -14.65
CA VAL A 387 14.69 4.20 -15.62
C VAL A 387 14.34 2.86 -15.01
N PHE A 388 13.78 1.96 -15.81
CA PHE A 388 13.67 0.56 -15.41
C PHE A 388 15.05 -0.11 -15.47
N PRO A 389 15.45 -0.83 -14.39
CA PRO A 389 16.74 -1.51 -14.36
C PRO A 389 16.79 -2.71 -15.29
N GLU A 390 17.99 -3.00 -15.80
CA GLU A 390 18.28 -4.20 -16.58
C GLU A 390 18.79 -5.31 -15.67
N PHE A 391 18.11 -6.45 -15.65
CA PHE A 391 18.59 -7.63 -14.95
C PHE A 391 19.53 -8.45 -15.85
N ILE A 392 20.69 -8.79 -15.28
CA ILE A 392 21.64 -9.68 -15.94
C ILE A 392 21.52 -11.04 -15.28
N GLU A 393 21.02 -12.02 -16.07
CA GLU A 393 21.05 -13.40 -15.62
C GLU A 393 22.49 -13.91 -15.60
N PRO A 394 22.91 -14.57 -14.53
CA PRO A 394 24.20 -15.26 -14.50
C PRO A 394 24.13 -16.42 -15.51
N GLN A 395 24.56 -16.18 -16.76
CA GLN A 395 24.75 -17.27 -17.71
C GLN A 395 25.97 -18.09 -17.28
N ALA A 396 25.77 -19.31 -16.80
CA ALA A 396 26.73 -20.26 -16.24
C ALA A 396 27.23 -19.92 -14.82
N GLN A 397 27.64 -20.96 -14.08
CA GLN A 397 28.06 -20.97 -12.66
C GLN A 397 29.21 -20.05 -12.27
N GLU A 398 29.75 -19.23 -13.18
CA GLU A 398 30.97 -18.46 -12.99
C GLU A 398 30.81 -16.92 -13.06
N LYS A 399 29.62 -16.37 -13.42
CA LYS A 399 29.52 -14.91 -13.46
C LYS A 399 29.48 -14.32 -12.06
N ALA A 400 30.40 -13.39 -11.82
CA ALA A 400 30.46 -12.59 -10.62
C ALA A 400 29.19 -11.72 -10.47
N PRO A 401 28.73 -11.45 -9.23
CA PRO A 401 27.64 -10.50 -9.00
C PRO A 401 27.97 -9.13 -9.59
N LEU A 402 26.94 -8.42 -10.05
CA LEU A 402 27.07 -7.11 -10.68
C LEU A 402 26.08 -6.10 -10.10
N PHE A 403 26.57 -4.89 -9.85
CA PHE A 403 25.77 -3.67 -9.66
C PHE A 403 26.49 -2.54 -10.41
N ASP A 404 25.96 -2.16 -11.57
CA ASP A 404 26.54 -1.17 -12.48
C ASP A 404 25.53 -0.05 -12.73
N ALA A 405 25.77 1.12 -12.14
CA ALA A 405 24.87 2.27 -12.13
C ALA A 405 25.57 3.52 -12.68
N GLU A 406 24.89 4.21 -13.60
CA GLU A 406 25.29 5.52 -14.08
C GLU A 406 24.29 6.56 -13.59
N GLY A 407 24.77 7.67 -13.06
CA GLY A 407 23.93 8.77 -12.58
C GLY A 407 22.98 8.38 -11.45
N LEU A 408 23.42 7.53 -10.53
CA LEU A 408 22.65 7.06 -9.37
C LEU A 408 22.38 8.19 -8.38
N ALA A 409 21.15 8.30 -7.89
CA ALA A 409 20.77 9.27 -6.86
C ALA A 409 19.79 8.67 -5.85
N HIS A 410 19.57 9.36 -4.74
CA HIS A 410 18.64 8.92 -3.71
C HIS A 410 17.19 9.28 -4.07
N PRO A 411 16.24 8.33 -4.13
CA PRO A 411 14.85 8.60 -4.52
C PRO A 411 14.10 9.56 -3.58
N LEU A 412 14.49 9.60 -2.29
CA LEU A 412 13.85 10.47 -1.29
C LEU A 412 14.39 11.91 -1.31
N LEU A 413 15.43 12.20 -2.09
CA LEU A 413 15.93 13.56 -2.25
C LEU A 413 15.23 14.29 -3.39
N PRO A 414 14.90 15.58 -3.21
CA PRO A 414 14.40 16.41 -4.29
C PRO A 414 15.30 16.35 -5.53
N ALA A 415 14.69 16.29 -6.73
CA ALA A 415 15.43 16.13 -7.98
C ALA A 415 16.49 17.24 -8.19
N GLY A 416 16.18 18.48 -7.81
CA GLY A 416 17.09 19.61 -7.93
C GLY A 416 18.23 19.66 -6.89
N LYS A 417 18.17 18.80 -5.85
CA LYS A 417 19.20 18.73 -4.80
C LYS A 417 20.02 17.43 -4.85
N ALA A 418 19.51 16.40 -5.52
CA ALA A 418 20.15 15.11 -5.61
C ALA A 418 21.34 15.16 -6.57
N VAL A 419 22.55 14.93 -6.05
CA VAL A 419 23.76 14.82 -6.87
C VAL A 419 23.88 13.39 -7.38
N ARG A 420 23.98 13.23 -8.68
CA ARG A 420 24.07 11.93 -9.36
C ARG A 420 25.53 11.46 -9.38
N ASN A 421 25.77 10.19 -9.06
CA ASN A 421 27.09 9.56 -9.04
C ASN A 421 27.06 8.22 -9.79
N ASP A 422 28.20 7.83 -10.34
CA ASP A 422 28.39 6.53 -10.99
C ASP A 422 28.98 5.53 -10.00
N LEU A 423 28.56 4.27 -10.09
CA LEU A 423 29.06 3.19 -9.27
C LEU A 423 29.10 1.89 -10.06
N LYS A 424 30.25 1.24 -10.08
CA LYS A 424 30.38 -0.12 -10.62
C LYS A 424 30.96 -1.05 -9.57
N LEU A 425 30.23 -2.12 -9.24
CA LEU A 425 30.68 -3.28 -8.48
C LEU A 425 30.44 -4.52 -9.33
N GLY A 426 31.41 -5.40 -9.42
CA GLY A 426 31.43 -6.58 -10.29
C GLY A 426 32.63 -6.54 -11.23
N ASP A 427 32.72 -7.50 -12.16
CA ASP A 427 33.85 -7.61 -13.11
C ASP A 427 35.24 -7.57 -12.44
N GLY A 428 35.38 -8.22 -11.28
CA GLY A 428 36.62 -8.23 -10.48
C GLY A 428 36.61 -7.22 -9.33
N LEU A 429 35.94 -6.11 -9.40
CA LEU A 429 35.81 -5.13 -8.30
C LEU A 429 34.65 -5.48 -7.39
N GLN A 430 34.91 -6.05 -6.23
CA GLN A 430 33.88 -6.49 -5.29
C GLN A 430 33.62 -5.51 -4.14
N LEU A 431 34.56 -4.66 -3.80
CA LEU A 431 34.52 -3.75 -2.66
C LEU A 431 34.90 -2.32 -3.05
N ILE A 432 34.12 -1.36 -2.55
CA ILE A 432 34.55 0.04 -2.47
C ILE A 432 34.66 0.46 -1.01
N VAL A 433 35.86 0.92 -0.63
CA VAL A 433 36.10 1.61 0.64
C VAL A 433 35.89 3.10 0.41
N LEU A 434 34.86 3.66 1.09
CA LEU A 434 34.42 5.03 0.91
C LEU A 434 34.89 5.90 2.05
N SER A 435 35.86 6.77 1.81
CA SER A 435 36.39 7.71 2.80
C SER A 435 35.86 9.13 2.64
N GLY A 436 36.08 9.97 3.63
CA GLY A 436 35.69 11.39 3.59
C GLY A 436 35.13 11.90 4.91
N PRO A 437 34.96 13.22 5.05
CA PRO A 437 34.48 13.83 6.28
C PRO A 437 33.01 13.48 6.56
N ASN A 438 32.60 13.70 7.80
CA ASN A 438 31.19 13.60 8.14
C ASN A 438 30.41 14.70 7.42
N MET A 439 29.15 14.43 7.06
CA MET A 439 28.28 15.29 6.25
C MET A 439 28.63 15.40 4.75
N ALA A 440 29.72 14.80 4.28
CA ALA A 440 30.08 14.79 2.85
C ALA A 440 29.19 13.91 1.95
N GLY A 441 28.21 13.19 2.54
CA GLY A 441 27.23 12.42 1.78
C GLY A 441 27.50 10.90 1.70
N LYS A 442 28.50 10.36 2.44
CA LYS A 442 28.84 8.91 2.44
C LYS A 442 27.62 8.02 2.72
N SER A 443 26.97 8.20 3.86
CA SER A 443 25.81 7.39 4.29
C SER A 443 24.63 7.55 3.35
N THR A 444 24.42 8.76 2.81
CA THR A 444 23.36 9.03 1.81
C THR A 444 23.62 8.28 0.51
N PHE A 445 24.88 8.24 0.06
CA PHE A 445 25.25 7.50 -1.15
C PHE A 445 25.09 5.99 -0.98
N ILE A 446 25.56 5.44 0.14
CA ILE A 446 25.37 4.02 0.48
C ILE A 446 23.89 3.65 0.51
N ARG A 447 23.05 4.49 1.13
CA ARG A 447 21.58 4.32 1.11
C ARG A 447 21.01 4.40 -0.30
N SER A 448 21.53 5.30 -1.14
CA SER A 448 21.08 5.40 -2.54
C SER A 448 21.29 4.08 -3.29
N VAL A 449 22.41 3.42 -3.08
CA VAL A 449 22.70 2.10 -3.67
C VAL A 449 21.70 1.06 -3.19
N GLY A 450 21.47 0.99 -1.87
CA GLY A 450 20.55 0.01 -1.29
C GLY A 450 19.09 0.23 -1.70
N VAL A 451 18.60 1.47 -1.64
CA VAL A 451 17.20 1.79 -2.00
C VAL A 451 16.93 1.51 -3.48
N ASN A 452 17.86 1.86 -4.38
CA ASN A 452 17.68 1.56 -5.80
C ASN A 452 17.78 0.06 -6.09
N ALA A 453 18.59 -0.71 -5.36
CA ALA A 453 18.59 -2.17 -5.45
C ALA A 453 17.24 -2.76 -5.02
N VAL A 454 16.64 -2.25 -3.93
CA VAL A 454 15.29 -2.66 -3.47
C VAL A 454 14.22 -2.30 -4.49
N LEU A 455 14.23 -1.08 -5.04
CA LEU A 455 13.29 -0.66 -6.10
C LEU A 455 13.41 -1.56 -7.33
N ALA A 456 14.65 -1.84 -7.79
CA ALA A 456 14.90 -2.75 -8.90
C ALA A 456 14.23 -4.11 -8.67
N GLN A 457 14.46 -4.71 -7.51
CA GLN A 457 13.92 -6.02 -7.13
C GLN A 457 12.39 -6.03 -6.96
N CYS A 458 11.78 -4.87 -6.69
CA CYS A 458 10.32 -4.72 -6.72
C CYS A 458 9.76 -4.66 -8.15
N GLY A 459 10.61 -4.49 -9.17
CA GLY A 459 10.21 -4.18 -10.54
C GLY A 459 9.88 -2.71 -10.78
N ALA A 460 10.25 -1.82 -9.85
CA ALA A 460 10.03 -0.38 -9.97
C ALA A 460 11.14 0.30 -10.78
N PRO A 461 10.89 1.50 -11.35
CA PRO A 461 11.96 2.34 -11.87
C PRO A 461 12.89 2.80 -10.75
N VAL A 462 14.14 3.02 -11.10
CA VAL A 462 15.24 3.41 -10.21
C VAL A 462 15.74 4.81 -10.53
N ARG A 463 16.18 5.52 -9.51
CA ARG A 463 16.71 6.87 -9.68
C ARG A 463 18.14 6.86 -10.19
N ALA A 464 18.29 6.54 -11.46
CA ALA A 464 19.56 6.46 -12.17
C ALA A 464 19.36 6.82 -13.65
N ALA A 465 20.46 7.15 -14.36
CA ALA A 465 20.44 7.23 -15.81
C ALA A 465 20.47 5.82 -16.45
N ARG A 466 21.16 4.88 -15.79
CA ARG A 466 21.18 3.45 -16.13
C ARG A 466 21.50 2.63 -14.89
N LEU A 467 20.85 1.49 -14.75
CA LEU A 467 21.19 0.49 -13.73
C LEU A 467 21.14 -0.91 -14.33
N ARG A 468 22.23 -1.65 -14.18
CA ARG A 468 22.35 -3.07 -14.52
C ARG A 468 22.73 -3.84 -13.28
N LEU A 469 22.01 -4.88 -12.95
CA LEU A 469 22.30 -5.67 -11.77
C LEU A 469 21.99 -7.14 -11.97
N SER A 470 22.74 -7.99 -11.27
CA SER A 470 22.40 -9.41 -11.10
C SER A 470 21.41 -9.57 -9.93
N PRO A 471 20.81 -10.75 -9.73
CA PRO A 471 20.08 -11.06 -8.51
C PRO A 471 20.98 -10.89 -7.29
N LEU A 472 20.60 -10.05 -6.32
CA LEU A 472 21.36 -9.71 -5.13
C LEU A 472 20.46 -9.72 -3.90
N LYS A 473 20.97 -10.16 -2.75
CA LYS A 473 20.35 -9.90 -1.44
C LYS A 473 20.95 -8.64 -0.85
N VAL A 474 20.12 -7.67 -0.51
CA VAL A 474 20.58 -6.45 0.16
C VAL A 474 20.76 -6.72 1.65
N ALA A 475 21.86 -6.24 2.22
CA ALA A 475 22.09 -6.23 3.66
C ALA A 475 22.81 -4.94 4.06
N ALA A 476 22.31 -4.25 5.08
CA ALA A 476 22.84 -2.95 5.48
C ALA A 476 23.08 -2.87 6.98
N SER A 477 24.11 -2.14 7.37
CA SER A 477 24.42 -1.73 8.74
C SER A 477 24.85 -0.26 8.71
N ILE A 478 23.88 0.65 8.73
CA ILE A 478 24.10 2.10 8.58
C ILE A 478 23.65 2.84 9.85
N CYS A 479 22.52 2.45 10.40
CA CYS A 479 21.90 3.13 11.53
C CYS A 479 21.87 2.23 12.77
N ILE A 480 22.88 2.32 13.61
CA ILE A 480 22.94 1.57 14.87
C ILE A 480 22.52 2.51 15.99
N LEU A 481 21.39 2.21 16.64
CA LEU A 481 20.94 2.97 17.81
C LEU A 481 21.41 2.29 19.10
N ASP A 482 21.87 3.11 20.02
CA ASP A 482 22.03 2.70 21.42
C ASP A 482 20.64 2.40 22.01
N SER A 483 20.47 1.19 22.53
CA SER A 483 19.29 0.87 23.34
C SER A 483 19.65 0.95 24.81
N LEU A 484 19.55 2.13 25.39
CA LEU A 484 19.73 2.33 26.83
C LEU A 484 18.75 1.48 27.66
N SER A 485 17.56 1.26 27.13
CA SER A 485 16.52 0.42 27.78
C SER A 485 16.79 -1.08 27.68
N GLY A 486 17.55 -1.55 26.69
CA GLY A 486 17.88 -2.97 26.47
C GLY A 486 19.18 -3.43 27.12
N GLY A 487 19.99 -2.54 27.70
CA GLY A 487 21.30 -2.89 28.30
C GLY A 487 22.33 -3.42 27.32
N VAL A 488 22.09 -3.28 26.00
CA VAL A 488 22.96 -3.77 24.93
C VAL A 488 23.84 -2.63 24.46
N SER A 489 25.17 -2.80 24.52
CA SER A 489 26.09 -1.81 23.99
C SER A 489 25.96 -1.67 22.47
N ARG A 490 26.15 -0.47 21.93
CA ARG A 490 26.18 -0.20 20.49
C ARG A 490 27.07 -1.17 19.73
N PHE A 491 28.25 -1.44 20.26
CA PHE A 491 29.21 -2.38 19.67
C PHE A 491 28.64 -3.81 19.57
N TYR A 492 27.96 -4.30 20.61
CA TYR A 492 27.36 -5.63 20.59
C TYR A 492 26.23 -5.73 19.55
N ALA A 493 25.38 -4.70 19.46
CA ALA A 493 24.33 -4.64 18.44
C ALA A 493 24.91 -4.64 17.02
N GLU A 494 26.02 -3.91 16.82
CA GLU A 494 26.76 -3.86 15.56
C GLU A 494 27.30 -5.22 15.15
N ILE A 495 27.97 -5.95 16.07
CA ILE A 495 28.48 -7.31 15.82
C ILE A 495 27.35 -8.26 15.40
N HIS A 496 26.20 -8.19 16.06
CA HIS A 496 25.04 -9.00 15.68
C HIS A 496 24.53 -8.66 14.28
N ARG A 497 24.57 -7.39 13.90
CA ARG A 497 24.17 -6.95 12.55
C ARG A 497 25.14 -7.46 11.50
N VAL A 498 26.43 -7.33 11.76
CA VAL A 498 27.49 -7.87 10.89
C VAL A 498 27.40 -9.39 10.76
N LYS A 499 27.10 -10.09 11.87
CA LYS A 499 26.85 -11.52 11.83
C LYS A 499 25.68 -11.86 10.90
N LEU A 500 24.56 -11.13 10.98
CA LEU A 500 23.42 -11.32 10.08
C LEU A 500 23.82 -11.17 8.61
N VAL A 501 24.63 -10.15 8.27
CA VAL A 501 25.16 -9.94 6.91
C VAL A 501 26.00 -11.13 6.48
N SER A 502 26.90 -11.62 7.35
CA SER A 502 27.76 -12.78 7.09
C SER A 502 26.96 -14.07 6.92
N ASP A 503 25.91 -14.28 7.72
CA ASP A 503 25.04 -15.45 7.61
C ASP A 503 24.25 -15.43 6.29
N LEU A 504 23.75 -14.27 5.87
CA LEU A 504 23.10 -14.10 4.57
C LEU A 504 24.01 -14.41 3.38
N ALA A 505 25.30 -14.07 3.50
CA ALA A 505 26.31 -14.34 2.46
C ALA A 505 26.64 -15.83 2.30
N GLN A 506 26.18 -16.70 3.20
CA GLN A 506 26.28 -18.16 3.04
C GLN A 506 25.19 -18.73 2.12
N GLY A 507 24.21 -17.92 1.75
CA GLY A 507 23.11 -18.36 0.88
C GLY A 507 23.50 -18.46 -0.61
N PRO A 508 22.62 -19.00 -1.45
CA PRO A 508 22.90 -19.21 -2.88
C PRO A 508 22.89 -17.91 -3.71
N VAL A 509 22.27 -16.83 -3.21
CA VAL A 509 22.20 -15.54 -3.89
C VAL A 509 23.26 -14.62 -3.28
N PRO A 510 24.14 -14.01 -4.10
CA PRO A 510 25.15 -13.08 -3.61
C PRO A 510 24.57 -11.90 -2.83
N VAL A 511 25.31 -11.40 -1.86
CA VAL A 511 24.91 -10.27 -1.02
C VAL A 511 25.51 -8.98 -1.54
N LEU A 512 24.67 -7.94 -1.64
CA LEU A 512 25.10 -6.54 -1.71
C LEU A 512 25.14 -6.00 -0.28
N PHE A 513 26.33 -5.91 0.30
CA PHE A 513 26.51 -5.40 1.66
C PHE A 513 26.83 -3.91 1.67
N LEU A 514 26.20 -3.19 2.61
CA LEU A 514 26.26 -1.74 2.77
C LEU A 514 26.56 -1.42 4.23
N LEU A 515 27.84 -1.19 4.53
CA LEU A 515 28.33 -1.03 5.90
C LEU A 515 28.84 0.40 6.12
N ASP A 516 28.27 1.12 7.07
CA ASP A 516 28.64 2.49 7.38
C ASP A 516 29.38 2.53 8.73
N GLU A 517 30.57 3.11 8.76
CA GLU A 517 31.42 3.29 9.95
C GLU A 517 31.59 2.01 10.78
N LEU A 518 31.99 0.90 10.12
CA LEU A 518 32.09 -0.42 10.73
C LEU A 518 33.01 -0.44 11.94
N LEU A 519 32.56 -1.11 13.02
CA LEU A 519 33.25 -1.29 14.29
C LEU A 519 33.66 0.04 14.95
N SER A 520 32.85 1.07 14.82
CA SER A 520 33.14 2.40 15.39
C SER A 520 33.20 2.43 16.93
N GLY A 521 32.69 1.40 17.59
CA GLY A 521 32.68 1.28 19.07
C GLY A 521 33.93 0.66 19.71
N THR A 522 35.00 0.37 18.94
CA THR A 522 36.24 -0.20 19.46
C THR A 522 37.49 0.64 19.11
N ASN A 523 38.65 0.22 19.59
CA ASN A 523 39.92 0.91 19.29
C ASN A 523 40.32 0.74 17.81
N SER A 524 41.22 1.60 17.29
CA SER A 524 41.59 1.64 15.87
C SER A 524 42.26 0.37 15.38
N HIS A 525 43.05 -0.31 16.22
CA HIS A 525 43.73 -1.56 15.85
C HIS A 525 42.73 -2.71 15.65
N ASP A 526 41.84 -2.93 16.62
CA ASP A 526 40.81 -3.97 16.54
C ASP A 526 39.84 -3.67 15.42
N ARG A 527 39.54 -2.39 15.17
CA ARG A 527 38.69 -1.94 14.06
C ARG A 527 39.27 -2.34 12.72
N LEU A 528 40.55 -2.03 12.48
CA LEU A 528 41.23 -2.38 11.22
C LEU A 528 41.25 -3.90 11.00
N ALA A 529 41.77 -4.65 11.98
CA ALA A 529 41.84 -6.11 11.89
C ALA A 529 40.45 -6.78 11.73
N GLY A 530 39.46 -6.32 12.49
CA GLY A 530 38.10 -6.83 12.43
C GLY A 530 37.41 -6.52 11.11
N THR A 531 37.54 -5.27 10.61
CA THR A 531 36.97 -4.87 9.33
C THR A 531 37.57 -5.64 8.17
N GLU A 532 38.90 -5.77 8.14
CA GLU A 532 39.61 -6.55 7.12
C GLU A 532 39.15 -8.02 7.12
N PHE A 533 39.05 -8.64 8.28
CA PHE A 533 38.60 -10.02 8.42
C PHE A 533 37.15 -10.19 7.90
N ILE A 534 36.24 -9.31 8.32
CA ILE A 534 34.80 -9.35 7.91
C ILE A 534 34.70 -9.20 6.40
N VAL A 535 35.37 -8.19 5.84
CA VAL A 535 35.32 -7.90 4.42
C VAL A 535 35.91 -9.05 3.61
N ARG A 536 37.07 -9.54 3.96
CA ARG A 536 37.73 -10.70 3.30
C ARG A 536 36.75 -11.90 3.25
N ASN A 537 36.14 -12.23 4.37
CA ASN A 537 35.17 -13.32 4.46
C ASN A 537 33.94 -13.10 3.54
N LEU A 538 33.42 -11.88 3.42
CA LEU A 538 32.32 -11.54 2.52
C LEU A 538 32.72 -11.68 1.04
N LEU A 539 33.93 -11.20 0.67
CA LEU A 539 34.43 -11.28 -0.70
C LEU A 539 34.69 -12.72 -1.14
N GLU A 540 35.20 -13.58 -0.23
CA GLU A 540 35.38 -15.01 -0.49
C GLU A 540 34.03 -15.72 -0.78
N ARG A 541 32.96 -15.20 -0.23
CA ARG A 541 31.56 -15.68 -0.48
C ARG A 541 30.90 -15.02 -1.68
N LYS A 542 31.67 -14.40 -2.57
CA LYS A 542 31.21 -13.70 -3.76
C LYS A 542 30.24 -12.54 -3.46
N ALA A 543 30.26 -11.99 -2.24
CA ALA A 543 29.50 -10.78 -1.95
C ALA A 543 30.17 -9.56 -2.60
N ILE A 544 29.38 -8.55 -2.93
CA ILE A 544 29.85 -7.24 -3.39
C ILE A 544 29.31 -6.16 -2.46
N GLY A 545 29.99 -5.04 -2.33
CA GLY A 545 29.46 -3.98 -1.48
C GLY A 545 30.37 -2.82 -1.21
N MET A 546 29.99 -2.07 -0.18
CA MET A 546 30.66 -0.84 0.22
C MET A 546 30.86 -0.80 1.73
N VAL A 547 31.99 -0.25 2.13
CA VAL A 547 32.31 0.09 3.53
C VAL A 547 32.66 1.57 3.58
N SER A 548 31.94 2.37 4.38
CA SER A 548 32.37 3.75 4.63
C SER A 548 33.23 3.85 5.88
N THR A 549 34.11 4.84 5.89
CA THR A 549 34.94 5.15 7.04
C THR A 549 35.35 6.62 7.06
N HIS A 550 35.59 7.13 8.27
CA HIS A 550 36.34 8.36 8.50
C HIS A 550 37.80 8.08 9.00
N ASP A 551 38.12 6.80 9.22
CA ASP A 551 39.45 6.37 9.67
C ASP A 551 40.32 6.02 8.44
N LEU A 552 41.37 6.82 8.23
CA LEU A 552 42.29 6.63 7.11
C LEU A 552 43.06 5.31 7.16
N ALA A 553 43.21 4.69 8.35
CA ALA A 553 43.83 3.38 8.45
C ALA A 553 43.08 2.29 7.64
N LEU A 554 41.74 2.41 7.54
CA LEU A 554 40.94 1.47 6.77
C LEU A 554 41.09 1.63 5.25
N THR A 555 41.61 2.76 4.77
CA THR A 555 41.89 2.96 3.33
C THR A 555 43.05 2.08 2.82
N GLY A 556 43.79 1.42 3.70
CA GLY A 556 44.80 0.40 3.35
C GLY A 556 44.18 -0.98 3.02
N ILE A 557 42.91 -1.24 3.36
CA ILE A 557 42.23 -2.53 3.12
C ILE A 557 42.29 -2.95 1.64
N PRO A 558 42.02 -2.08 0.64
CA PRO A 558 42.08 -2.46 -0.77
C PRO A 558 43.41 -3.05 -1.22
N GLU A 559 44.55 -2.61 -0.65
CA GLU A 559 45.88 -3.15 -0.96
C GLU A 559 46.00 -4.63 -0.58
N ALA A 560 45.31 -5.05 0.48
CA ALA A 560 45.32 -6.43 0.97
C ALA A 560 44.28 -7.34 0.27
N MET A 561 43.52 -6.84 -0.74
CA MET A 561 42.40 -7.56 -1.38
C MET A 561 42.68 -7.97 -2.83
N ASP A 562 43.92 -8.06 -3.25
CA ASP A 562 44.34 -8.60 -4.56
C ASP A 562 43.61 -7.97 -5.77
N GLY A 563 43.42 -6.65 -5.77
CA GLY A 563 42.75 -5.93 -6.82
C GLY A 563 41.21 -6.03 -6.83
N ARG A 564 40.60 -6.74 -5.87
CA ARG A 564 39.15 -6.87 -5.73
C ARG A 564 38.49 -5.68 -5.04
N ALA A 565 39.27 -4.74 -4.52
CA ALA A 565 38.79 -3.57 -3.81
C ALA A 565 39.42 -2.28 -4.34
N ALA A 566 38.67 -1.17 -4.21
CA ALA A 566 39.16 0.15 -4.57
C ALA A 566 38.76 1.18 -3.52
N ASN A 567 39.54 2.26 -3.43
CA ASN A 567 39.22 3.42 -2.63
C ASN A 567 38.44 4.44 -3.46
N CYS A 568 37.40 4.99 -2.86
CA CYS A 568 36.70 6.20 -3.32
C CYS A 568 36.53 7.17 -2.16
N HIS A 569 36.31 8.43 -2.47
CA HIS A 569 36.10 9.42 -1.42
C HIS A 569 35.12 10.51 -1.84
N PHE A 570 34.58 11.17 -0.81
CA PHE A 570 33.95 12.47 -0.89
C PHE A 570 34.85 13.51 -0.24
N GLU A 571 34.90 14.70 -0.79
CA GLU A 571 35.71 15.79 -0.25
C GLU A 571 34.85 16.99 0.11
N ASP A 572 35.37 17.82 1.02
CA ASP A 572 34.87 19.13 1.34
C ASP A 572 35.81 20.22 0.82
N ARG A 573 35.29 21.41 0.62
CA ARG A 573 36.07 22.61 0.30
C ARG A 573 35.71 23.72 1.25
N LEU A 574 36.71 24.46 1.69
CA LEU A 574 36.48 25.64 2.49
C LEU A 574 36.46 26.86 1.57
N GLU A 575 35.28 27.52 1.45
CA GLU A 575 35.13 28.77 0.70
C GLU A 575 34.54 29.83 1.64
N ASN A 576 35.19 30.96 1.75
CA ASN A 576 34.75 32.08 2.60
C ASN A 576 34.47 31.67 4.08
N GLY A 577 35.24 30.74 4.63
CA GLY A 577 35.05 30.24 6.00
C GLY A 577 33.88 29.27 6.19
N GLN A 578 33.23 28.83 5.12
CA GLN A 578 32.15 27.83 5.14
C GLN A 578 32.59 26.55 4.42
N LEU A 579 32.26 25.39 5.00
CA LEU A 579 32.45 24.10 4.36
C LEU A 579 31.38 23.90 3.28
N LEU A 580 31.82 23.69 2.06
CA LEU A 580 30.99 23.32 0.93
C LEU A 580 31.29 21.88 0.51
N PHE A 581 30.23 21.15 0.15
CA PHE A 581 30.28 19.78 -0.28
C PHE A 581 29.76 19.66 -1.71
N ASP A 582 30.54 19.07 -2.61
CA ASP A 582 30.10 18.80 -3.99
C ASP A 582 29.29 17.51 -4.12
N TYR A 583 29.31 16.66 -3.09
CA TYR A 583 28.64 15.35 -3.04
C TYR A 583 29.00 14.44 -4.23
N LYS A 584 30.18 14.63 -4.85
CA LYS A 584 30.69 13.85 -5.97
C LYS A 584 31.63 12.77 -5.49
N LEU A 585 31.33 11.53 -5.92
CA LEU A 585 32.20 10.38 -5.69
C LEU A 585 33.46 10.51 -6.55
N LYS A 586 34.64 10.45 -5.91
CA LYS A 586 35.93 10.53 -6.57
C LYS A 586 36.76 9.28 -6.31
N PRO A 587 37.55 8.81 -7.28
CA PRO A 587 38.45 7.68 -7.05
C PRO A 587 39.63 8.06 -6.15
N GLY A 588 40.12 7.07 -5.40
CA GLY A 588 41.28 7.23 -4.51
C GLY A 588 40.91 7.65 -3.09
N ILE A 589 41.89 8.10 -2.33
CA ILE A 589 41.80 8.45 -0.91
C ILE A 589 41.71 9.98 -0.79
N VAL A 590 40.94 10.47 0.19
CA VAL A 590 40.88 11.90 0.51
C VAL A 590 42.28 12.39 0.93
N GLN A 591 42.79 13.43 0.27
CA GLN A 591 44.17 13.96 0.49
C GLN A 591 44.18 15.18 1.41
N THR A 592 43.05 15.89 1.54
CA THR A 592 42.94 17.13 2.31
C THR A 592 41.95 16.99 3.44
N SER A 593 42.32 17.47 4.62
CA SER A 593 41.40 17.64 5.75
C SER A 593 41.26 19.12 6.06
N ASN A 594 40.08 19.69 5.82
CA ASN A 594 39.81 21.11 6.07
C ASN A 594 39.41 21.39 7.53
N ALA A 595 39.46 20.38 8.42
CA ALA A 595 39.04 20.54 9.82
C ALA A 595 39.92 21.57 10.59
N LEU A 596 41.24 21.52 10.40
CA LEU A 596 42.15 22.47 11.03
C LEU A 596 41.95 23.90 10.49
N GLU A 597 41.70 24.01 9.19
CA GLU A 597 41.44 25.31 8.55
C GLU A 597 40.11 25.90 8.98
N LEU A 598 39.08 25.06 9.16
CA LEU A 598 37.81 25.48 9.76
C LEU A 598 38.00 25.94 11.21
N MET A 599 38.77 25.22 12.03
CA MET A 599 39.07 25.64 13.39
C MET A 599 39.76 27.03 13.44
N ARG A 600 40.68 27.27 12.48
CA ARG A 600 41.34 28.61 12.33
C ARG A 600 40.30 29.68 11.96
N SER A 601 39.42 29.39 11.04
CA SER A 601 38.42 30.34 10.54
C SER A 601 37.43 30.83 11.63
N ILE A 602 37.16 29.98 12.66
CA ILE A 602 36.29 30.30 13.79
C ILE A 602 37.09 30.81 15.01
N GLY A 603 38.41 31.04 14.87
CA GLY A 603 39.25 31.64 15.90
C GLY A 603 39.81 30.70 16.97
N LEU A 604 39.71 29.39 16.77
CA LEU A 604 40.43 28.42 17.59
C LEU A 604 41.89 28.40 17.14
N GLY A 605 42.79 29.00 17.95
CA GLY A 605 44.24 29.10 17.64
C GLY A 605 44.88 27.72 17.53
N VAL A 606 45.00 27.19 16.32
CA VAL A 606 45.60 25.86 15.99
C VAL A 606 47.06 26.01 15.57
N ASP A 607 47.62 27.23 15.60
CA ASP A 607 48.95 27.54 15.07
C ASP A 607 50.11 26.99 15.90
N ALA A 608 49.84 26.30 17.01
CA ALA A 608 50.87 25.78 17.92
C ALA A 608 51.15 24.25 17.75
N VAL A 609 50.53 23.58 16.79
CA VAL A 609 50.55 22.08 16.69
C VAL A 609 51.23 21.56 15.40
N LEU A 610 51.82 22.43 14.56
CA LEU A 610 52.59 22.02 13.38
C LEU A 610 54.08 22.29 13.59
#